data_3b888b4387c00770a34302bfb81d80a4
#
_entry.id   3b888b4387c00770a34302bfb81d80a4
#
_cell.length_a   1.000
_cell.length_b   1.000
_cell.length_c   1.000
_cell.angle_alpha   90.00
_cell.angle_beta   90.00
_cell.angle_gamma   90.00
#
_symmetry.space_group_name_H-M   'P 1'
#
loop_
_entity.id
_entity.type
_entity.pdbx_description
1 polymer ?
#
loop_
_entity_poly.entity_id
_entity_poly.type
_entity_poly.pdbx_seq_one_letter_code
_entity_poly.pdbx_strand_id
1 'polypeptide(L)'
;MAEGAFPFEIVEVTDRDGRLRDERWLLAAEAVHRQLRPQLPSDYAAKMGRVFAGGGRMLIAKSGEQVFGVAVWRATENTFSGRYLYVDDLVTDAETRSRGVGKALLARCEAIARELSCADLVLDSGVQREQAHKF
;
A
#
# COMPACT_ATOMS: atom_id res chain seq x y z
N MET A 1 -8.74 -24.76 -10.84
CA MET A 1 -8.18 -23.40 -10.89
C MET A 1 -8.34 -22.86 -12.30
N ALA A 2 -8.77 -21.62 -12.41
CA ALA A 2 -8.89 -21.00 -13.72
C ALA A 2 -7.51 -20.88 -14.37
N GLU A 3 -7.45 -21.15 -15.66
CA GLU A 3 -6.22 -20.99 -16.41
C GLU A 3 -5.77 -19.53 -16.37
N GLY A 4 -4.49 -19.29 -16.09
CA GLY A 4 -3.95 -17.95 -15.97
C GLY A 4 -4.16 -17.28 -14.62
N ALA A 5 -4.79 -17.98 -13.66
CA ALA A 5 -4.94 -17.45 -12.33
C ALA A 5 -3.56 -17.21 -11.68
N PHE A 6 -3.40 -16.06 -11.06
CA PHE A 6 -2.17 -15.69 -10.36
C PHE A 6 -2.50 -15.58 -8.88
N PRO A 7 -2.22 -16.63 -8.10
CA PRO A 7 -2.66 -16.66 -6.71
C PRO A 7 -1.84 -15.72 -5.83
N PHE A 8 -2.54 -14.84 -5.14
CA PHE A 8 -1.95 -13.99 -4.12
C PHE A 8 -3.04 -13.58 -3.14
N GLU A 9 -2.62 -13.11 -1.99
CA GLU A 9 -3.52 -12.54 -1.00
C GLU A 9 -3.03 -11.16 -0.59
N ILE A 10 -3.95 -10.31 -0.17
CA ILE A 10 -3.63 -8.98 0.37
C ILE A 10 -3.64 -9.09 1.88
N VAL A 11 -2.54 -8.67 2.52
CA VAL A 11 -2.45 -8.65 3.98
C VAL A 11 -2.07 -7.26 4.46
N GLU A 12 -2.54 -6.92 5.66
CA GLU A 12 -2.15 -5.68 6.31
C GLU A 12 -0.87 -5.94 7.09
N VAL A 13 0.20 -5.27 6.71
CA VAL A 13 1.49 -5.36 7.40
C VAL A 13 1.40 -4.66 8.75
N THR A 14 0.67 -3.56 8.81
CA THR A 14 0.36 -2.86 10.06
C THR A 14 -1.11 -3.05 10.39
N ASP A 15 -1.45 -2.94 11.68
CA ASP A 15 -2.84 -2.76 12.05
C ASP A 15 -3.25 -1.30 11.82
N ARG A 16 -4.48 -0.96 12.16
CA ARG A 16 -5.01 0.40 11.92
C ARG A 16 -4.41 1.45 12.85
N ASP A 17 -3.76 1.03 13.93
CA ASP A 17 -3.05 1.92 14.85
C ASP A 17 -1.59 2.10 14.47
N GLY A 18 -1.13 1.41 13.43
CA GLY A 18 0.24 1.53 12.96
C GLY A 18 1.21 0.54 13.57
N ARG A 19 0.70 -0.43 14.33
CA ARG A 19 1.57 -1.47 14.90
C ARG A 19 1.88 -2.52 13.84
N LEU A 20 3.12 -2.94 13.82
CA LEU A 20 3.57 -3.98 12.91
C LEU A 20 2.95 -5.32 13.31
N ARG A 21 2.29 -5.98 12.36
CA ARG A 21 1.64 -7.27 12.62
C ARG A 21 2.59 -8.44 12.48
N ASP A 22 3.51 -8.37 11.51
CA ASP A 22 4.50 -9.41 11.27
C ASP A 22 5.71 -8.79 10.59
N GLU A 23 6.83 -8.77 11.31
CA GLU A 23 8.06 -8.18 10.81
C GLU A 23 8.55 -8.87 9.53
N ARG A 24 8.30 -10.17 9.38
CA ARG A 24 8.73 -10.89 8.19
C ARG A 24 8.07 -10.34 6.93
N TRP A 25 6.79 -9.93 7.03
CA TRP A 25 6.09 -9.31 5.92
C TRP A 25 6.71 -7.98 5.53
N LEU A 26 7.09 -7.18 6.52
CA LEU A 26 7.75 -5.92 6.25
C LEU A 26 9.09 -6.14 5.53
N LEU A 27 9.92 -7.03 6.05
CA LEU A 27 11.23 -7.28 5.46
C LEU A 27 11.11 -7.88 4.05
N ALA A 28 10.12 -8.73 3.83
CA ALA A 28 9.88 -9.31 2.51
C ALA A 28 9.44 -8.27 1.49
N ALA A 29 8.85 -7.16 1.92
CA ALA A 29 8.35 -6.12 1.03
C ALA A 29 9.43 -5.20 0.49
N GLU A 30 10.59 -5.16 1.15
CA GLU A 30 11.62 -4.17 0.86
C GLU A 30 12.04 -4.12 -0.60
N ALA A 31 12.31 -5.27 -1.21
CA ALA A 31 12.81 -5.32 -2.59
C ALA A 31 11.81 -4.71 -3.57
N VAL A 32 10.54 -5.02 -3.41
CA VAL A 32 9.48 -4.47 -4.28
C VAL A 32 9.28 -2.99 -3.99
N HIS A 33 9.27 -2.60 -2.73
CA HIS A 33 9.10 -1.20 -2.34
C HIS A 33 10.20 -0.32 -2.95
N ARG A 34 11.45 -0.82 -2.96
CA ARG A 34 12.59 -0.10 -3.52
C ARG A 34 12.51 0.06 -5.04
N GLN A 35 11.70 -0.72 -5.73
CA GLN A 35 11.50 -0.52 -7.16
C GLN A 35 10.84 0.83 -7.44
N LEU A 36 9.97 1.29 -6.54
CA LEU A 36 9.36 2.60 -6.63
C LEU A 36 10.22 3.67 -5.96
N ARG A 37 10.83 3.33 -4.82
CA ARG A 37 11.57 4.27 -3.98
C ARG A 37 13.01 3.78 -3.76
N PRO A 38 13.87 3.83 -4.80
CA PRO A 38 15.24 3.36 -4.67
C PRO A 38 16.07 4.16 -3.65
N GLN A 39 15.62 5.36 -3.31
CA GLN A 39 16.31 6.24 -2.36
C GLN A 39 16.05 5.88 -0.89
N LEU A 40 15.23 4.87 -0.61
CA LEU A 40 14.97 4.46 0.77
C LEU A 40 16.30 4.17 1.49
N PRO A 41 16.43 4.59 2.78
CA PRO A 41 17.65 4.35 3.54
C PRO A 41 17.97 2.86 3.67
N SER A 42 19.25 2.54 3.95
CA SER A 42 19.67 1.14 4.10
C SER A 42 18.92 0.43 5.22
N ASP A 43 18.62 1.14 6.32
CA ASP A 43 17.79 0.58 7.39
C ASP A 43 16.31 0.80 7.05
N TYR A 44 15.80 -0.11 6.23
CA TYR A 44 14.42 -0.06 5.76
C TYR A 44 13.43 -0.14 6.92
N ALA A 45 13.64 -1.06 7.85
CA ALA A 45 12.73 -1.26 8.99
C ALA A 45 12.63 -0.01 9.85
N ALA A 46 13.76 0.65 10.13
CA ALA A 46 13.76 1.89 10.91
C ALA A 46 13.02 3.00 10.19
N LYS A 47 13.22 3.14 8.88
CA LYS A 47 12.52 4.13 8.07
C LYS A 47 11.01 3.89 8.10
N MET A 48 10.59 2.65 7.89
CA MET A 48 9.17 2.32 7.89
C MET A 48 8.55 2.50 9.27
N GLY A 49 9.31 2.23 10.33
CA GLY A 49 8.85 2.51 11.69
C GLY A 49 8.48 3.97 11.88
N ARG A 50 9.29 4.88 11.34
CA ARG A 50 8.98 6.32 11.40
C ARG A 50 7.76 6.68 10.57
N VAL A 51 7.61 6.05 9.40
CA VAL A 51 6.43 6.26 8.55
C VAL A 51 5.17 5.83 9.30
N PHE A 52 5.20 4.67 9.94
CA PHE A 52 4.06 4.16 10.70
C PHE A 52 3.75 5.02 11.92
N ALA A 53 4.77 5.49 12.61
CA ALA A 53 4.59 6.39 13.75
C ALA A 53 3.93 7.71 13.33
N GLY A 54 4.16 8.14 12.10
CA GLY A 54 3.58 9.37 11.54
C GLY A 54 2.22 9.19 10.88
N GLY A 55 1.62 8.00 10.97
CA GLY A 55 0.29 7.77 10.43
C GLY A 55 0.22 6.87 9.21
N GLY A 56 1.36 6.46 8.66
CA GLY A 56 1.38 5.56 7.51
C GLY A 56 0.93 4.15 7.87
N ARG A 57 0.31 3.48 6.90
CA ARG A 57 -0.16 2.10 7.02
C ARG A 57 0.26 1.35 5.77
N MET A 58 0.41 0.04 5.88
CA MET A 58 0.99 -0.71 4.77
C MET A 58 0.21 -1.98 4.47
N LEU A 59 -0.01 -2.21 3.18
CA LEU A 59 -0.56 -3.45 2.63
C LEU A 59 0.48 -4.08 1.73
N ILE A 60 0.47 -5.40 1.66
CA ILE A 60 1.24 -6.12 0.63
C ILE A 60 0.36 -7.15 -0.05
N ALA A 61 0.69 -7.46 -1.29
CA ALA A 61 0.16 -8.61 -2.01
C ALA A 61 1.24 -9.68 -1.99
N LYS A 62 0.90 -10.87 -1.53
CA LYS A 62 1.90 -11.92 -1.37
C LYS A 62 1.36 -13.31 -1.64
N SER A 63 2.25 -14.24 -1.88
CA SER A 63 1.97 -15.67 -1.88
C SER A 63 3.13 -16.34 -1.15
N GLY A 64 2.84 -17.03 -0.03
CA GLY A 64 3.90 -17.55 0.81
C GLY A 64 4.78 -16.42 1.32
N GLU A 65 6.07 -16.49 1.06
CA GLU A 65 7.03 -15.46 1.47
C GLU A 65 7.36 -14.48 0.36
N GLN A 66 6.76 -14.66 -0.82
CA GLN A 66 7.03 -13.81 -1.96
C GLN A 66 6.04 -12.65 -2.01
N VAL A 67 6.57 -11.43 -2.14
CA VAL A 67 5.77 -10.21 -2.23
C VAL A 67 5.71 -9.77 -3.70
N PHE A 68 4.51 -9.44 -4.15
CA PHE A 68 4.25 -9.00 -5.53
C PHE A 68 3.88 -7.54 -5.62
N GLY A 69 3.49 -6.92 -4.53
CA GLY A 69 3.11 -5.52 -4.54
C GLY A 69 3.05 -4.94 -3.15
N VAL A 70 3.15 -3.62 -3.09
CA VAL A 70 3.17 -2.85 -1.84
C VAL A 70 2.28 -1.62 -2.01
N ALA A 71 1.49 -1.31 -1.00
CA ALA A 71 0.78 -0.05 -0.91
C ALA A 71 1.02 0.56 0.46
N VAL A 72 1.31 1.86 0.49
CA VAL A 72 1.43 2.61 1.73
C VAL A 72 0.41 3.73 1.68
N TRP A 73 -0.45 3.78 2.69
CA TRP A 73 -1.54 4.75 2.73
C TRP A 73 -1.62 5.42 4.10
N ARG A 74 -2.31 6.52 4.15
CA ARG A 74 -2.65 7.20 5.41
C ARG A 74 -4.00 7.86 5.26
N ALA A 75 -4.74 7.91 6.36
CA ALA A 75 -6.03 8.61 6.40
C ALA A 75 -5.82 9.91 7.15
N THR A 76 -6.35 11.00 6.58
CA THR A 76 -6.19 12.30 7.16
C THR A 76 -7.41 13.17 6.84
N GLU A 77 -7.43 14.36 7.36
CA GLU A 77 -8.58 15.24 7.22
C GLU A 77 -8.10 16.63 6.77
N ASN A 78 -8.81 17.20 5.81
CA ASN A 78 -8.55 18.58 5.40
C ASN A 78 -9.77 19.45 5.74
N THR A 79 -9.68 20.74 5.47
CA THR A 79 -10.71 21.70 5.89
C THR A 79 -11.83 21.87 4.87
N PHE A 80 -11.72 21.27 3.68
CA PHE A 80 -12.72 21.51 2.62
C PHE A 80 -13.49 20.28 2.21
N SER A 81 -12.88 19.08 2.19
CA SER A 81 -13.58 17.88 1.77
C SER A 81 -13.78 16.87 2.90
N GLY A 82 -13.19 17.14 4.07
CA GLY A 82 -13.30 16.24 5.21
C GLY A 82 -12.21 15.19 5.20
N ARG A 83 -12.58 13.95 5.55
CA ARG A 83 -11.61 12.87 5.69
C ARG A 83 -11.31 12.25 4.33
N TYR A 84 -10.03 11.98 4.07
CA TYR A 84 -9.61 11.32 2.84
C TYR A 84 -8.50 10.33 3.10
N LEU A 85 -8.38 9.34 2.21
CA LEU A 85 -7.31 8.37 2.24
C LEU A 85 -6.31 8.73 1.13
N TYR A 86 -5.04 8.86 1.51
CA TYR A 86 -3.98 9.19 0.58
C TYR A 86 -3.09 7.95 0.41
N VAL A 87 -2.93 7.50 -0.82
CA VAL A 87 -2.03 6.40 -1.14
C VAL A 87 -0.70 7.02 -1.55
N ASP A 88 0.28 6.97 -0.65
CA ASP A 88 1.60 7.53 -0.90
C ASP A 88 2.41 6.69 -1.88
N ASP A 89 2.33 5.38 -1.73
CA ASP A 89 3.09 4.44 -2.56
C ASP A 89 2.15 3.34 -3.04
N LEU A 90 2.25 3.01 -4.31
CA LEU A 90 1.58 1.85 -4.91
C LEU A 90 2.52 1.30 -5.96
N VAL A 91 3.03 0.10 -5.75
CA VAL A 91 4.00 -0.50 -6.66
C VAL A 91 3.75 -1.99 -6.79
N THR A 92 3.93 -2.51 -7.99
CA THR A 92 3.91 -3.94 -8.25
C THR A 92 5.30 -4.37 -8.72
N ASP A 93 5.67 -5.60 -8.36
CA ASP A 93 6.92 -6.18 -8.78
C ASP A 93 6.99 -6.16 -10.32
N ALA A 94 8.10 -5.66 -10.86
CA ALA A 94 8.28 -5.51 -12.30
C ALA A 94 8.10 -6.84 -13.05
N GLU A 95 8.45 -7.96 -12.42
CA GLU A 95 8.35 -9.29 -13.03
C GLU A 95 6.94 -9.84 -13.05
N THR A 96 6.03 -9.26 -12.27
CA THR A 96 4.66 -9.76 -12.16
C THR A 96 3.62 -8.71 -12.52
N ARG A 97 4.01 -7.69 -13.28
CA ARG A 97 3.08 -6.66 -13.73
C ARG A 97 1.98 -7.26 -14.60
N SER A 98 0.84 -6.59 -14.63
CA SER A 98 -0.33 -7.00 -15.41
C SER A 98 -0.99 -8.29 -14.92
N ARG A 99 -0.76 -8.63 -13.65
CA ARG A 99 -1.41 -9.77 -13.00
C ARG A 99 -2.55 -9.36 -12.07
N GLY A 100 -2.92 -8.08 -12.09
CA GLY A 100 -4.02 -7.58 -11.27
C GLY A 100 -3.63 -7.22 -9.84
N VAL A 101 -2.35 -7.26 -9.49
CA VAL A 101 -1.88 -6.99 -8.13
C VAL A 101 -2.14 -5.54 -7.72
N GLY A 102 -1.75 -4.59 -8.57
CA GLY A 102 -1.96 -3.17 -8.29
C GLY A 102 -3.43 -2.83 -8.15
N LYS A 103 -4.26 -3.39 -9.03
CA LYS A 103 -5.71 -3.19 -9.00
C LYS A 103 -6.30 -3.74 -7.70
N ALA A 104 -5.84 -4.90 -7.25
CA ALA A 104 -6.31 -5.50 -6.01
C ALA A 104 -5.89 -4.69 -4.78
N LEU A 105 -4.66 -4.19 -4.77
CA LEU A 105 -4.19 -3.32 -3.69
C LEU A 105 -5.02 -2.04 -3.62
N LEU A 106 -5.28 -1.42 -4.77
CA LEU A 106 -6.08 -0.20 -4.81
C LEU A 106 -7.52 -0.47 -4.37
N ALA A 107 -8.09 -1.60 -4.79
CA ALA A 107 -9.44 -1.98 -4.36
C ALA A 107 -9.52 -2.15 -2.85
N ARG A 108 -8.48 -2.72 -2.23
CA ARG A 108 -8.43 -2.84 -0.77
C ARG A 108 -8.34 -1.47 -0.11
N CYS A 109 -7.54 -0.55 -0.68
CA CYS A 109 -7.47 0.82 -0.18
C CYS A 109 -8.83 1.51 -0.27
N GLU A 110 -9.57 1.30 -1.36
CA GLU A 110 -10.92 1.85 -1.50
C GLU A 110 -11.87 1.30 -0.43
N ALA A 111 -11.78 0.00 -0.14
CA ALA A 111 -12.58 -0.61 0.92
C ALA A 111 -12.25 -0.01 2.29
N ILE A 112 -10.97 0.18 2.58
CA ILE A 112 -10.51 0.81 3.82
C ILE A 112 -11.02 2.25 3.91
N ALA A 113 -10.96 3.00 2.81
CA ALA A 113 -11.45 4.37 2.77
C ALA A 113 -12.94 4.44 3.14
N ARG A 114 -13.74 3.51 2.63
CA ARG A 114 -15.16 3.43 2.98
C ARG A 114 -15.36 3.08 4.45
N GLU A 115 -14.61 2.12 4.97
CA GLU A 115 -14.66 1.75 6.39
C GLU A 115 -14.35 2.93 7.30
N LEU A 116 -13.41 3.79 6.89
CA LEU A 116 -12.97 4.94 7.67
C LEU A 116 -13.80 6.19 7.38
N SER A 117 -14.86 6.07 6.60
CA SER A 117 -15.75 7.17 6.24
C SER A 117 -15.02 8.30 5.50
N CYS A 118 -14.05 7.93 4.66
CA CYS A 118 -13.35 8.89 3.82
C CYS A 118 -14.24 9.29 2.64
N ALA A 119 -14.25 10.57 2.30
CA ALA A 119 -14.98 11.09 1.15
C ALA A 119 -14.23 10.85 -0.17
N ASP A 120 -12.91 10.85 -0.09
CA ASP A 120 -12.04 10.74 -1.26
C ASP A 120 -10.92 9.73 -1.03
N LEU A 121 -10.41 9.18 -2.13
CA LEU A 121 -9.13 8.49 -2.16
C LEU A 121 -8.26 9.20 -3.18
N VAL A 122 -7.06 9.57 -2.77
CA VAL A 122 -6.09 10.27 -3.62
C VAL A 122 -4.89 9.35 -3.81
N LEU A 123 -4.50 9.16 -5.05
CA LEU A 123 -3.37 8.33 -5.40
C LEU A 123 -2.26 9.19 -6.00
N ASP A 124 -1.06 9.05 -5.45
CA ASP A 124 0.13 9.69 -5.98
C ASP A 124 0.93 8.63 -6.71
N SER A 125 1.08 8.78 -8.02
CA SER A 125 1.76 7.79 -8.85
C SER A 125 3.17 8.22 -9.25
N GLY A 126 3.86 8.96 -8.39
CA GLY A 126 5.21 9.41 -8.64
C GLY A 126 5.24 10.71 -9.40
N VAL A 127 5.49 10.67 -10.72
CA VAL A 127 5.58 11.90 -11.52
C VAL A 127 4.22 12.49 -11.83
N GLN A 128 3.16 11.71 -11.71
CA GLN A 128 1.79 12.15 -11.98
C GLN A 128 0.92 11.81 -10.80
N ARG A 129 0.02 12.72 -10.47
CA ARG A 129 -0.97 12.50 -9.43
C ARG A 129 -2.27 12.06 -10.10
N GLU A 130 -2.79 10.92 -9.66
CA GLU A 130 -4.07 10.44 -10.15
C GLU A 130 -5.19 11.31 -9.62
N GLN A 131 -6.32 11.31 -10.34
CA GLN A 131 -7.49 11.99 -9.85
C GLN A 131 -8.02 11.33 -8.59
N ALA A 132 -8.59 12.14 -7.71
CA ALA A 132 -9.21 11.62 -6.50
C ALA A 132 -10.42 10.75 -6.86
N HIS A 133 -10.54 9.63 -6.17
CA HIS A 133 -11.69 8.73 -6.32
C HIS A 133 -12.74 9.14 -5.31
N LYS A 134 -13.90 9.60 -5.80
CA LYS A 134 -15.01 10.01 -4.95
C LYS A 134 -15.86 8.82 -4.55
N PHE A 135 -16.32 8.80 -3.35
CA PHE A 135 -17.18 7.74 -2.85
C PHE A 135 -18.60 8.23 -2.55
#